data_07c2418682ff08254c51309ff51cbb7a
#
_entry.id   07c2418682ff08254c51309ff51cbb7a
#
_cell.length_a   1.000
_cell.length_b   1.000
_cell.length_c   1.000
_cell.angle_alpha   90.00
_cell.angle_beta   90.00
_cell.angle_gamma   90.00
#
_symmetry.space_group_name_H-M   'P 1'
#
loop_
_entity.id
_entity.type
_entity.pdbx_description
1 polymer ?
#
loop_
_entity_poly.entity_id
_entity_poly.type
_entity_poly.pdbx_seq_one_letter_code
_entity_poly.pdbx_strand_id
1 'polypeptide(L)'
;MIRTPLTRRTALGLGAATGSLTLLSACSTSTGGGATGEGATLWYWPEGFADEIVEDIRTTFPDADFEQTIQGGDFKQKLQTTLQAGSGLPNLTGIKGEDIAHFAEVPDFFVDLNTLGAEEHKVDYVAWKWEQATTQDGRQLGIPIDIGPTALFYRFDIFEQHGLPSTPEDLAAAVREWESLFDLGKQLNAADPDTYIIRNLSAVFDIAWRQSGSAFIDQDGVFIGADEHIRKAWDLSITAHDAGINAALESNTPDVAAAVAAGKLPADFGASWHLADLIVDAPDTSGQWHVCEHPGDATNLGGSFLGIPAGSENHEQSFEIILRLLNAENLAIEYTHSGNFPANTGAWGSPELSGEVEFLGGQVAAEVFARAAEYVRPLYEDARDGIVNGPYYAELALVEASGKDPETAWKDAVSEAERLAEQNGVTVS
;
A
#
# COMPACT_ATOMS: atom_id res chain seq x y z
N MET A 1 11.42 13.99 -50.89
CA MET A 1 12.80 14.47 -50.76
C MET A 1 13.34 13.99 -49.43
N ILE A 2 14.03 12.87 -49.36
CA ILE A 2 15.49 12.72 -49.30
C ILE A 2 16.02 13.71 -48.23
N ARG A 3 16.51 13.27 -47.06
CA ARG A 3 17.67 12.53 -46.71
C ARG A 3 18.16 12.72 -45.35
N THR A 4 18.99 12.08 -44.80
CA THR A 4 19.90 10.96 -44.63
C THR A 4 20.60 11.11 -43.26
N PRO A 5 21.11 10.04 -42.65
CA PRO A 5 21.68 10.05 -41.31
C PRO A 5 23.18 10.43 -41.32
N LEU A 6 23.69 10.95 -40.21
CA LEU A 6 25.12 11.19 -40.01
C LEU A 6 25.71 10.25 -38.93
N THR A 7 26.69 9.52 -39.41
CA THR A 7 27.51 8.54 -38.75
C THR A 7 28.62 9.15 -37.90
N ARG A 8 28.99 8.38 -36.86
CA ARG A 8 30.23 8.55 -36.06
C ARG A 8 31.48 8.49 -36.93
N ARG A 9 32.55 9.27 -36.61
CA ARG A 9 33.93 8.79 -36.39
C ARG A 9 34.94 9.94 -36.19
N THR A 10 35.70 9.81 -35.12
CA THR A 10 37.16 9.92 -34.95
C THR A 10 37.89 11.23 -35.20
N ALA A 11 38.60 11.72 -34.16
CA ALA A 11 40.06 12.04 -34.33
C ALA A 11 40.75 12.13 -32.95
N LEU A 12 41.76 11.32 -32.80
CA LEU A 12 42.86 11.38 -31.82
C LEU A 12 43.78 12.55 -32.20
N GLY A 13 44.27 13.29 -31.19
CA GLY A 13 45.35 14.28 -31.33
C GLY A 13 46.17 14.37 -30.04
N LEU A 14 47.34 13.75 -30.03
CA LEU A 14 48.39 13.93 -29.01
C LEU A 14 48.96 15.35 -29.04
N GLY A 15 49.18 15.91 -27.84
CA GLY A 15 49.99 17.12 -27.64
C GLY A 15 50.49 17.21 -26.21
N ALA A 16 51.75 16.81 -25.97
CA ALA A 16 52.43 17.00 -24.70
C ALA A 16 53.02 18.41 -24.62
N ALA A 17 52.78 19.09 -23.48
CA ALA A 17 53.65 20.20 -23.05
C ALA A 17 53.58 20.33 -21.51
N THR A 18 54.74 20.31 -20.91
CA THR A 18 55.13 20.48 -19.54
C THR A 18 54.87 21.88 -19.00
N GLY A 19 54.50 22.02 -17.72
CA GLY A 19 54.64 23.29 -17.01
C GLY A 19 53.83 23.50 -15.75
N SER A 20 54.46 23.30 -14.61
CA SER A 20 54.35 24.07 -13.35
C SER A 20 53.14 23.83 -12.44
N LEU A 21 53.50 23.31 -11.24
CA LEU A 21 52.70 23.27 -10.00
C LEU A 21 52.18 24.65 -9.58
N THR A 22 50.88 24.74 -9.32
CA THR A 22 50.33 25.58 -8.25
C THR A 22 49.24 24.76 -7.56
N LEU A 23 49.50 24.42 -6.32
CA LEU A 23 48.57 23.85 -5.37
C LEU A 23 47.50 24.90 -5.03
N LEU A 24 46.26 24.67 -5.48
CA LEU A 24 45.08 25.31 -4.90
C LEU A 24 44.12 24.18 -4.56
N SER A 25 44.13 23.81 -3.30
CA SER A 25 43.17 22.95 -2.65
C SER A 25 41.81 23.58 -2.71
N ALA A 26 40.93 23.00 -3.50
CA ALA A 26 39.50 23.18 -3.39
C ALA A 26 38.83 21.80 -3.68
N CYS A 27 39.08 20.86 -2.75
CA CYS A 27 38.21 19.73 -2.60
C CYS A 27 36.97 20.21 -1.83
N SER A 28 35.94 20.62 -2.55
CA SER A 28 34.60 20.48 -2.02
C SER A 28 34.16 19.04 -2.25
N THR A 29 34.69 18.15 -1.41
CA THR A 29 34.03 16.89 -1.13
C THR A 29 32.73 17.27 -0.41
N SER A 30 31.59 17.13 -1.08
CA SER A 30 30.35 16.90 -0.39
C SER A 30 30.48 15.54 0.30
N THR A 31 31.15 15.53 1.42
CA THR A 31 31.00 14.49 2.41
C THR A 31 29.53 14.54 2.80
N GLY A 32 28.82 13.44 2.52
CA GLY A 32 27.59 13.14 3.23
C GLY A 32 27.90 13.26 4.71
N GLY A 33 27.53 14.38 5.30
CA GLY A 33 27.61 14.59 6.73
C GLY A 33 26.61 13.62 7.33
N GLY A 34 27.10 12.65 8.09
CA GLY A 34 26.30 12.06 9.13
C GLY A 34 25.83 13.23 10.00
N ALA A 35 24.55 13.36 10.18
CA ALA A 35 23.97 14.36 11.05
C ALA A 35 24.44 14.09 12.47
N THR A 36 25.47 14.82 12.91
CA THR A 36 25.77 15.05 14.32
C THR A 36 25.11 16.38 14.72
N GLY A 37 23.84 16.51 14.38
CA GLY A 37 22.99 17.62 14.76
C GLY A 37 22.05 17.16 15.86
N GLU A 38 21.85 17.98 16.86
CA GLU A 38 20.90 17.78 17.97
C GLU A 38 19.43 17.72 17.53
N GLY A 39 19.12 17.64 16.21
CA GLY A 39 17.80 17.68 15.62
C GLY A 39 17.16 16.30 15.43
N ALA A 40 15.82 16.24 15.58
CA ALA A 40 15.03 15.04 15.33
C ALA A 40 14.73 14.87 13.83
N THR A 41 15.21 13.79 13.22
CA THR A 41 15.04 13.51 11.79
C THR A 41 14.04 12.39 11.60
N LEU A 42 13.02 12.62 10.74
CA LEU A 42 12.10 11.59 10.26
C LEU A 42 12.47 11.18 8.83
N TRP A 43 12.67 9.90 8.59
CA TRP A 43 12.68 9.34 7.23
C TRP A 43 11.30 8.86 6.82
N TYR A 44 10.84 9.35 5.67
CA TYR A 44 9.53 9.04 5.12
C TYR A 44 9.61 8.91 3.58
N TRP A 45 8.63 8.28 2.96
CA TRP A 45 8.53 8.14 1.49
C TRP A 45 8.00 9.41 0.83
N PRO A 46 7.99 9.49 -0.53
CA PRO A 46 7.42 10.65 -1.24
C PRO A 46 6.03 11.01 -0.76
N GLU A 47 5.72 12.30 -0.85
CA GLU A 47 4.55 12.99 -0.33
C GLU A 47 4.71 13.45 1.13
N GLY A 48 5.31 12.65 2.00
CA GLY A 48 5.55 13.06 3.39
C GLY A 48 4.26 13.23 4.20
N PHE A 49 4.38 13.77 5.40
CA PHE A 49 3.26 14.36 6.13
C PHE A 49 2.98 15.77 5.61
N ALA A 50 1.72 16.22 5.70
CA ALA A 50 1.32 17.56 5.35
C ALA A 50 2.20 18.63 6.02
N ASP A 51 2.52 19.71 5.30
CA ASP A 51 3.35 20.80 5.82
C ASP A 51 2.81 21.40 7.12
N GLU A 52 1.48 21.43 7.29
CA GLU A 52 0.81 21.90 8.49
C GLU A 52 1.15 21.03 9.71
N ILE A 53 1.22 19.71 9.55
CA ILE A 53 1.60 18.77 10.60
C ILE A 53 3.07 18.93 10.95
N VAL A 54 3.94 19.06 9.93
CA VAL A 54 5.37 19.30 10.13
C VAL A 54 5.63 20.58 10.92
N GLU A 55 4.88 21.65 10.62
CA GLU A 55 4.99 22.94 11.34
C GLU A 55 4.42 22.85 12.77
N ASP A 56 3.38 22.07 12.98
CA ASP A 56 2.87 21.78 14.32
C ASP A 56 3.94 21.10 15.20
N ILE A 57 4.67 20.13 14.64
CA ILE A 57 5.79 19.48 15.36
C ILE A 57 6.88 20.47 15.70
N ARG A 58 7.30 21.32 14.76
CA ARG A 58 8.32 22.35 14.99
C ARG A 58 7.91 23.36 16.06
N THR A 59 6.64 23.70 16.10
CA THR A 59 6.09 24.62 17.09
C THR A 59 5.99 23.97 18.48
N THR A 60 5.59 22.69 18.52
CA THR A 60 5.40 21.95 19.78
C THR A 60 6.73 21.55 20.40
N PHE A 61 7.72 21.21 19.58
CA PHE A 61 9.05 20.76 19.99
C PHE A 61 10.16 21.68 19.42
N PRO A 62 10.21 22.97 19.82
CA PRO A 62 11.13 23.93 19.21
C PRO A 62 12.61 23.56 19.40
N ASP A 63 12.94 22.82 20.44
CA ASP A 63 14.30 22.39 20.75
C ASP A 63 14.70 21.11 19.99
N ALA A 64 13.74 20.46 19.32
CA ALA A 64 13.99 19.23 18.58
C ALA A 64 14.58 19.47 17.18
N ASP A 65 14.54 20.70 16.64
CA ASP A 65 14.96 21.03 15.27
C ASP A 65 14.48 19.99 14.24
N PHE A 66 13.15 19.74 14.27
CA PHE A 66 12.53 18.63 13.55
C PHE A 66 12.62 18.82 12.04
N GLU A 67 13.13 17.77 11.35
CA GLU A 67 13.20 17.73 9.90
C GLU A 67 12.61 16.43 9.34
N GLN A 68 11.66 16.57 8.41
CA GLN A 68 11.18 15.46 7.60
C GLN A 68 12.05 15.32 6.35
N THR A 69 12.67 14.15 6.18
CA THR A 69 13.52 13.84 5.03
C THR A 69 12.83 12.81 4.14
N ILE A 70 12.50 13.22 2.93
CA ILE A 70 11.85 12.36 1.95
C ILE A 70 12.87 11.45 1.29
N GLN A 71 12.61 10.15 1.33
CA GLN A 71 13.45 9.11 0.77
C GLN A 71 12.80 8.51 -0.49
N GLY A 72 13.41 8.75 -1.64
CA GLY A 72 13.00 8.12 -2.90
C GLY A 72 13.66 6.77 -3.14
N GLY A 73 13.19 6.06 -4.16
CA GLY A 73 13.70 4.74 -4.54
C GLY A 73 13.18 3.62 -3.65
N ASP A 74 13.94 2.54 -3.54
CA ASP A 74 13.62 1.41 -2.65
C ASP A 74 13.86 1.79 -1.19
N PHE A 75 12.80 2.26 -0.55
CA PHE A 75 12.83 2.71 0.84
C PHE A 75 13.19 1.57 1.80
N LYS A 76 12.60 0.39 1.62
CA LYS A 76 12.89 -0.80 2.43
C LYS A 76 14.37 -1.14 2.41
N GLN A 77 14.94 -1.29 1.22
CA GLN A 77 16.36 -1.66 1.07
C GLN A 77 17.28 -0.62 1.68
N LYS A 78 16.96 0.67 1.52
CA LYS A 78 17.74 1.76 2.12
C LYS A 78 17.68 1.72 3.65
N LEU A 79 16.48 1.55 4.22
CA LEU A 79 16.28 1.44 5.66
C LEU A 79 17.06 0.24 6.22
N GLN A 80 16.91 -0.94 5.63
CA GLN A 80 17.63 -2.16 6.04
C GLN A 80 19.14 -1.96 6.02
N THR A 81 19.68 -1.39 4.95
CA THR A 81 21.12 -1.16 4.80
C THR A 81 21.64 -0.20 5.88
N THR A 82 20.87 0.84 6.19
CA THR A 82 21.24 1.85 7.20
C THR A 82 21.15 1.29 8.62
N LEU A 83 20.11 0.50 8.92
CA LEU A 83 19.98 -0.22 10.20
C LEU A 83 21.15 -1.18 10.43
N GLN A 84 21.52 -1.95 9.40
CA GLN A 84 22.68 -2.87 9.48
C GLN A 84 24.01 -2.13 9.64
N ALA A 85 24.17 -0.97 9.01
CA ALA A 85 25.37 -0.15 9.14
C ALA A 85 25.50 0.51 10.53
N GLY A 86 24.39 0.69 11.26
CA GLY A 86 24.36 1.34 12.57
C GLY A 86 24.84 2.78 12.57
N SER A 87 24.80 3.46 11.42
CA SER A 87 25.27 4.85 11.28
C SER A 87 24.43 5.60 10.23
N GLY A 88 24.23 6.91 10.44
CA GLY A 88 23.38 7.72 9.60
C GLY A 88 21.88 7.39 9.76
N LEU A 89 21.53 6.86 10.92
CA LEU A 89 20.15 6.52 11.29
C LEU A 89 19.34 7.79 11.51
N PRO A 90 18.06 7.82 11.05
CA PRO A 90 17.13 8.85 11.50
C PRO A 90 16.70 8.61 12.96
N ASN A 91 16.12 9.62 13.59
CA ASN A 91 15.50 9.46 14.91
C ASN A 91 14.19 8.69 14.82
N LEU A 92 13.44 8.91 13.73
CA LEU A 92 12.16 8.29 13.42
C LEU A 92 12.16 7.80 11.98
N THR A 93 11.47 6.70 11.72
CA THR A 93 11.30 6.20 10.35
C THR A 93 9.90 5.66 10.13
N GLY A 94 9.38 5.89 8.94
CA GLY A 94 8.23 5.15 8.45
C GLY A 94 8.58 3.68 8.26
N ILE A 95 7.61 2.81 8.45
CA ILE A 95 7.65 1.37 8.15
C ILE A 95 6.36 1.05 7.41
N LYS A 96 6.47 0.58 6.18
CA LYS A 96 5.28 0.19 5.40
C LYS A 96 4.66 -1.09 5.95
N GLY A 97 3.35 -1.24 5.80
CA GLY A 97 2.61 -2.40 6.28
C GLY A 97 3.13 -3.73 5.73
N GLU A 98 3.49 -3.76 4.46
CA GLU A 98 4.07 -4.93 3.81
C GLU A 98 5.48 -5.29 4.31
N ASP A 99 6.14 -4.36 5.04
CA ASP A 99 7.51 -4.55 5.53
C ASP A 99 7.58 -4.86 7.02
N ILE A 100 6.52 -4.60 7.78
CA ILE A 100 6.53 -4.74 9.23
C ILE A 100 6.82 -6.17 9.69
N ALA A 101 6.27 -7.16 9.00
CA ALA A 101 6.52 -8.57 9.29
C ALA A 101 8.01 -8.92 9.16
N HIS A 102 8.69 -8.38 8.14
CA HIS A 102 10.14 -8.56 7.99
C HIS A 102 10.92 -7.95 9.17
N PHE A 103 10.55 -6.75 9.62
CA PHE A 103 11.23 -6.12 10.76
C PHE A 103 10.90 -6.79 12.10
N ALA A 104 9.74 -7.45 12.20
CA ALA A 104 9.39 -8.25 13.37
C ALA A 104 10.28 -9.50 13.55
N GLU A 105 10.91 -10.00 12.48
CA GLU A 105 11.93 -11.06 12.58
C GLU A 105 13.30 -10.58 13.09
N VAL A 106 13.56 -9.28 12.98
CA VAL A 106 14.81 -8.64 13.42
C VAL A 106 14.55 -7.45 14.35
N PRO A 107 13.79 -7.67 15.44
CA PRO A 107 13.24 -6.59 16.26
C PRO A 107 14.29 -5.75 16.96
N ASP A 108 15.51 -6.25 17.12
CA ASP A 108 16.61 -5.54 17.77
C ASP A 108 17.11 -4.29 16.99
N PHE A 109 16.67 -4.13 15.75
CA PHE A 109 16.91 -2.90 14.99
C PHE A 109 16.03 -1.72 15.42
N PHE A 110 14.96 -1.98 16.17
CA PHE A 110 14.02 -0.97 16.65
C PHE A 110 13.93 -0.95 18.17
N VAL A 111 13.58 0.21 18.69
CA VAL A 111 13.25 0.36 20.11
C VAL A 111 11.90 -0.36 20.36
N ASP A 112 11.84 -1.13 21.43
CA ASP A 112 10.55 -1.58 21.95
C ASP A 112 9.80 -0.38 22.55
N LEU A 113 8.82 0.13 21.82
CA LEU A 113 8.06 1.33 22.21
C LEU A 113 7.26 1.14 23.50
N ASN A 114 7.01 -0.12 23.93
CA ASN A 114 6.39 -0.37 25.24
C ASN A 114 7.28 0.09 26.39
N THR A 115 8.60 0.10 26.21
CA THR A 115 9.53 0.65 27.22
C THR A 115 9.41 2.15 27.37
N LEU A 116 8.78 2.83 26.41
CA LEU A 116 8.50 4.27 26.38
C LEU A 116 7.02 4.59 26.69
N GLY A 117 6.19 3.57 27.01
CA GLY A 117 4.79 3.75 27.40
C GLY A 117 3.77 3.55 26.27
N ALA A 118 4.15 2.95 25.14
CA ALA A 118 3.25 2.79 24.00
C ALA A 118 1.93 2.07 24.32
N GLU A 119 1.95 1.07 25.22
CA GLU A 119 0.75 0.30 25.61
C GLU A 119 -0.39 1.18 26.14
N GLU A 120 -0.08 2.35 26.74
CA GLU A 120 -1.08 3.28 27.25
C GLU A 120 -1.92 3.92 26.12
N HIS A 121 -1.37 3.97 24.90
CA HIS A 121 -1.97 4.58 23.71
C HIS A 121 -2.67 3.55 22.80
N LYS A 122 -2.54 2.25 23.06
CA LYS A 122 -3.16 1.18 22.26
C LYS A 122 -4.66 1.39 22.05
N VAL A 123 -5.34 1.89 23.07
CA VAL A 123 -6.80 2.11 23.06
C VAL A 123 -7.26 3.15 22.02
N ASP A 124 -6.38 4.03 21.59
CA ASP A 124 -6.67 5.08 20.60
C ASP A 124 -6.62 4.58 19.16
N TYR A 125 -6.04 3.39 18.94
CA TYR A 125 -5.80 2.85 17.62
C TYR A 125 -6.62 1.60 17.31
N VAL A 126 -6.80 1.33 16.03
CA VAL A 126 -7.45 0.10 15.57
C VAL A 126 -6.66 -1.12 16.06
N ALA A 127 -7.30 -2.00 16.82
CA ALA A 127 -6.63 -3.09 17.54
C ALA A 127 -5.84 -4.04 16.62
N TRP A 128 -6.44 -4.49 15.51
CA TRP A 128 -5.76 -5.39 14.58
C TRP A 128 -4.55 -4.74 13.90
N LYS A 129 -4.58 -3.41 13.69
CA LYS A 129 -3.43 -2.69 13.11
C LYS A 129 -2.31 -2.51 14.13
N TRP A 130 -2.66 -2.25 15.38
CA TRP A 130 -1.69 -2.22 16.48
C TRP A 130 -0.95 -3.56 16.60
N GLU A 131 -1.72 -4.66 16.59
CA GLU A 131 -1.17 -6.01 16.72
C GLU A 131 -0.25 -6.40 15.56
N GLN A 132 -0.45 -5.85 14.37
CA GLN A 132 0.42 -6.09 13.21
C GLN A 132 1.87 -5.62 13.44
N ALA A 133 2.10 -4.60 14.27
CA ALA A 133 3.42 -4.12 14.66
C ALA A 133 3.91 -4.67 16.01
N THR A 134 3.19 -5.63 16.59
CA THR A 134 3.57 -6.29 17.83
C THR A 134 4.24 -7.62 17.49
N THR A 135 5.46 -7.83 17.97
CA THR A 135 6.20 -9.08 17.77
C THR A 135 5.62 -10.22 18.61
N GLN A 136 6.00 -11.47 18.31
CA GLN A 136 5.56 -12.63 19.08
C GLN A 136 5.99 -12.60 20.56
N ASP A 137 7.11 -11.95 20.87
CA ASP A 137 7.59 -11.74 22.26
C ASP A 137 7.00 -10.47 22.93
N GLY A 138 6.07 -9.79 22.25
CA GLY A 138 5.28 -8.68 22.80
C GLY A 138 5.90 -7.30 22.68
N ARG A 139 6.98 -7.13 21.89
CA ARG A 139 7.54 -5.79 21.63
C ARG A 139 6.69 -5.02 20.62
N GLN A 140 6.52 -3.73 20.84
CA GLN A 140 5.85 -2.82 19.91
C GLN A 140 6.88 -2.10 19.05
N LEU A 141 6.94 -2.41 17.76
CA LEU A 141 7.96 -1.87 16.84
C LEU A 141 7.58 -0.53 16.23
N GLY A 142 6.29 -0.21 16.15
CA GLY A 142 5.81 1.03 15.55
C GLY A 142 4.41 1.40 16.00
N ILE A 143 4.11 2.69 15.97
CA ILE A 143 2.75 3.20 16.19
C ILE A 143 2.06 3.32 14.82
N PRO A 144 0.82 2.81 14.66
CA PRO A 144 0.10 2.86 13.38
C PRO A 144 -0.17 4.29 12.90
N ILE A 145 0.10 4.55 11.62
CA ILE A 145 -0.25 5.82 10.96
C ILE A 145 -1.66 5.72 10.38
N ASP A 146 -1.83 4.80 9.46
CA ASP A 146 -3.00 4.62 8.63
C ASP A 146 -3.41 3.16 8.49
N ILE A 147 -4.61 2.96 7.99
CA ILE A 147 -5.16 1.68 7.59
C ILE A 147 -5.72 1.77 6.17
N GLY A 148 -5.78 0.65 5.47
CA GLY A 148 -6.33 0.58 4.14
C GLY A 148 -7.56 -0.33 4.05
N PRO A 149 -8.68 -0.03 4.75
CA PRO A 149 -9.89 -0.82 4.60
C PRO A 149 -10.37 -0.76 3.16
N THR A 150 -10.64 -1.94 2.57
CA THR A 150 -11.00 -2.05 1.16
C THR A 150 -12.46 -1.77 0.90
N ALA A 151 -12.76 -1.16 -0.24
CA ALA A 151 -14.09 -0.83 -0.71
C ALA A 151 -14.19 -0.98 -2.24
N LEU A 152 -15.39 -0.88 -2.79
CA LEU A 152 -15.67 -0.86 -4.22
C LEU A 152 -15.94 0.57 -4.66
N PHE A 153 -15.06 1.15 -5.46
CA PHE A 153 -15.28 2.40 -6.18
C PHE A 153 -16.01 2.10 -7.48
N TYR A 154 -17.00 2.91 -7.85
CA TYR A 154 -17.77 2.67 -9.07
C TYR A 154 -18.35 3.94 -9.69
N ARG A 155 -18.55 3.93 -11.00
CA ARG A 155 -19.19 4.99 -11.79
C ARG A 155 -20.71 4.86 -11.66
N PHE A 156 -21.28 5.61 -10.72
CA PHE A 156 -22.73 5.53 -10.46
C PHE A 156 -23.57 5.99 -11.67
N ASP A 157 -23.07 6.92 -12.47
CA ASP A 157 -23.74 7.40 -13.68
C ASP A 157 -23.83 6.31 -14.75
N ILE A 158 -22.80 5.47 -14.93
CA ILE A 158 -22.81 4.33 -15.83
C ILE A 158 -23.77 3.24 -15.31
N PHE A 159 -23.73 2.95 -14.01
CA PHE A 159 -24.63 1.98 -13.41
C PHE A 159 -26.08 2.41 -13.54
N GLU A 160 -26.42 3.68 -13.26
CA GLU A 160 -27.75 4.23 -13.45
C GLU A 160 -28.22 4.17 -14.91
N GLN A 161 -27.35 4.55 -15.86
CA GLN A 161 -27.64 4.47 -17.30
C GLN A 161 -28.06 3.07 -17.75
N HIS A 162 -27.51 2.02 -17.15
CA HIS A 162 -27.82 0.64 -17.47
C HIS A 162 -28.88 0.01 -16.55
N GLY A 163 -29.50 0.82 -15.68
CA GLY A 163 -30.57 0.36 -14.77
C GLY A 163 -30.08 -0.55 -13.66
N LEU A 164 -28.79 -0.44 -13.29
CA LEU A 164 -28.17 -1.15 -12.18
C LEU A 164 -28.30 -0.33 -10.90
N PRO A 165 -28.15 -0.94 -9.70
CA PRO A 165 -28.09 -0.18 -8.45
C PRO A 165 -26.98 0.87 -8.53
N SER A 166 -27.30 2.14 -8.23
CA SER A 166 -26.39 3.27 -8.40
C SER A 166 -26.17 4.07 -7.12
N THR A 167 -27.01 3.92 -6.08
CA THR A 167 -26.71 4.47 -4.77
C THR A 167 -25.76 3.54 -4.00
N PRO A 168 -24.89 4.05 -3.10
CA PRO A 168 -23.99 3.23 -2.33
C PRO A 168 -24.68 2.11 -1.54
N GLU A 169 -25.80 2.43 -0.89
CA GLU A 169 -26.57 1.49 -0.09
C GLU A 169 -27.21 0.38 -0.93
N ASP A 170 -27.80 0.75 -2.08
CA ASP A 170 -28.45 -0.22 -2.97
C ASP A 170 -27.43 -1.15 -3.62
N LEU A 171 -26.29 -0.60 -4.05
CA LEU A 171 -25.22 -1.41 -4.65
C LEU A 171 -24.57 -2.33 -3.61
N ALA A 172 -24.20 -1.83 -2.44
CA ALA A 172 -23.67 -2.66 -1.37
C ALA A 172 -24.61 -3.80 -0.98
N ALA A 173 -25.91 -3.51 -0.90
CA ALA A 173 -26.93 -4.54 -0.63
C ALA A 173 -27.07 -5.57 -1.77
N ALA A 174 -26.90 -5.14 -3.02
CA ALA A 174 -27.03 -6.01 -4.20
C ALA A 174 -25.79 -6.91 -4.40
N VAL A 175 -24.58 -6.46 -3.99
CA VAL A 175 -23.31 -7.16 -4.25
C VAL A 175 -22.68 -7.77 -3.00
N ARG A 176 -23.46 -8.14 -2.00
CA ARG A 176 -22.94 -8.75 -0.76
C ARG A 176 -22.13 -10.01 -0.98
N GLU A 177 -22.51 -10.78 -2.01
CA GLU A 177 -21.82 -12.01 -2.40
C GLU A 177 -21.08 -11.80 -3.72
N TRP A 178 -19.95 -12.45 -3.91
CA TRP A 178 -19.13 -12.34 -5.11
C TRP A 178 -19.91 -12.71 -6.38
N GLU A 179 -20.74 -13.77 -6.31
CA GLU A 179 -21.58 -14.20 -7.43
C GLU A 179 -22.54 -13.10 -7.87
N SER A 180 -23.09 -12.33 -6.92
CA SER A 180 -23.99 -11.22 -7.22
C SER A 180 -23.26 -10.09 -7.94
N LEU A 181 -22.02 -9.76 -7.55
CA LEU A 181 -21.20 -8.80 -8.27
C LEU A 181 -20.87 -9.31 -9.68
N PHE A 182 -20.55 -10.59 -9.84
CA PHE A 182 -20.26 -11.18 -11.15
C PHE A 182 -21.49 -11.17 -12.06
N ASP A 183 -22.67 -11.44 -11.53
CA ASP A 183 -23.94 -11.35 -12.28
C ASP A 183 -24.24 -9.91 -12.73
N LEU A 184 -23.95 -8.93 -11.88
CA LEU A 184 -24.03 -7.51 -12.24
C LEU A 184 -23.06 -7.17 -13.37
N GLY A 185 -21.81 -7.66 -13.29
CA GLY A 185 -20.82 -7.47 -14.34
C GLY A 185 -21.24 -8.07 -15.68
N LYS A 186 -21.83 -9.28 -15.67
CA LYS A 186 -22.40 -9.88 -16.89
C LYS A 186 -23.52 -9.04 -17.49
N GLN A 187 -24.42 -8.49 -16.65
CA GLN A 187 -25.49 -7.61 -17.12
C GLN A 187 -24.92 -6.35 -17.78
N LEU A 188 -23.92 -5.72 -17.16
CA LEU A 188 -23.28 -4.53 -17.70
C LEU A 188 -22.56 -4.83 -19.03
N ASN A 189 -21.75 -5.88 -19.10
CA ASN A 189 -21.03 -6.27 -20.31
C ASN A 189 -21.99 -6.66 -21.45
N ALA A 190 -23.13 -7.29 -21.13
CA ALA A 190 -24.16 -7.60 -22.14
C ALA A 190 -24.87 -6.34 -22.69
N ALA A 191 -24.98 -5.28 -21.88
CA ALA A 191 -25.58 -4.02 -22.28
C ALA A 191 -24.60 -3.08 -23.01
N ASP A 192 -23.35 -3.05 -22.59
CA ASP A 192 -22.25 -2.31 -23.21
C ASP A 192 -21.01 -3.22 -23.34
N PRO A 193 -20.84 -3.90 -24.46
CA PRO A 193 -19.67 -4.74 -24.73
C PRO A 193 -18.36 -3.97 -24.56
N ASP A 194 -17.31 -4.66 -24.12
CA ASP A 194 -16.00 -4.09 -23.76
C ASP A 194 -16.01 -3.22 -22.50
N THR A 195 -17.04 -3.35 -21.66
CA THR A 195 -17.12 -2.74 -20.33
C THR A 195 -17.01 -3.83 -19.27
N TYR A 196 -16.03 -3.70 -18.37
CA TYR A 196 -15.66 -4.72 -17.40
C TYR A 196 -15.69 -4.16 -16.00
N ILE A 197 -16.11 -4.96 -14.99
CA ILE A 197 -16.15 -4.53 -13.59
C ILE A 197 -14.97 -5.06 -12.76
N ILE A 198 -14.14 -5.90 -13.34
CA ILE A 198 -12.93 -6.45 -12.73
C ILE A 198 -11.74 -6.05 -13.59
N ARG A 199 -10.73 -5.42 -12.99
CA ARG A 199 -9.52 -4.98 -13.69
C ARG A 199 -8.72 -6.18 -14.20
N ASN A 200 -8.43 -7.12 -13.32
CA ASN A 200 -7.74 -8.38 -13.60
C ASN A 200 -8.05 -9.42 -12.51
N LEU A 201 -7.66 -10.67 -12.74
CA LEU A 201 -7.92 -11.76 -11.81
C LEU A 201 -7.21 -11.60 -10.47
N SER A 202 -6.03 -10.97 -10.49
CA SER A 202 -5.26 -10.68 -9.28
C SER A 202 -6.01 -9.77 -8.31
N ALA A 203 -6.85 -8.85 -8.80
CA ALA A 203 -7.65 -7.97 -7.96
C ALA A 203 -8.71 -8.75 -7.15
N VAL A 204 -9.35 -9.76 -7.76
CA VAL A 204 -10.29 -10.64 -7.06
C VAL A 204 -9.54 -11.56 -6.08
N PHE A 205 -8.44 -12.15 -6.54
CA PHE A 205 -7.63 -13.07 -5.75
C PHE A 205 -7.13 -12.39 -4.47
N ASP A 206 -6.59 -11.19 -4.58
CA ASP A 206 -6.00 -10.45 -3.46
C ASP A 206 -7.02 -10.13 -2.36
N ILE A 207 -8.21 -9.67 -2.73
CA ILE A 207 -9.29 -9.44 -1.77
C ILE A 207 -9.77 -10.77 -1.15
N ALA A 208 -9.99 -11.80 -1.98
CA ALA A 208 -10.62 -13.04 -1.53
C ALA A 208 -9.74 -13.83 -0.54
N TRP A 209 -8.43 -13.96 -0.77
CA TRP A 209 -7.59 -14.69 0.17
C TRP A 209 -7.43 -13.93 1.50
N ARG A 210 -7.35 -12.58 1.46
CA ARG A 210 -7.30 -11.74 2.66
C ARG A 210 -8.58 -11.85 3.50
N GLN A 211 -9.73 -12.03 2.87
CA GLN A 211 -11.01 -12.27 3.57
C GLN A 211 -11.01 -13.56 4.39
N SER A 212 -10.13 -14.51 4.09
CA SER A 212 -10.03 -15.75 4.87
C SER A 212 -9.44 -15.54 6.28
N GLY A 213 -8.66 -14.47 6.48
CA GLY A 213 -7.90 -14.23 7.71
C GLY A 213 -6.62 -15.08 7.82
N SER A 214 -6.21 -15.75 6.75
CA SER A 214 -4.99 -16.57 6.69
C SER A 214 -4.22 -16.25 5.40
N ALA A 215 -2.89 -16.05 5.52
CA ALA A 215 -2.00 -15.82 4.39
C ALA A 215 -1.44 -17.16 3.84
N PHE A 216 -0.21 -17.17 3.35
CA PHE A 216 0.40 -18.34 2.70
C PHE A 216 1.31 -19.15 3.63
N ILE A 217 1.70 -18.56 4.76
CA ILE A 217 2.53 -19.21 5.80
C ILE A 217 1.84 -18.99 7.14
N ASP A 218 1.70 -20.03 7.93
CA ASP A 218 1.09 -19.93 9.26
C ASP A 218 2.08 -19.49 10.35
N GLN A 219 1.59 -19.30 11.57
CA GLN A 219 2.39 -18.86 12.72
C GLN A 219 3.46 -19.87 13.15
N ASP A 220 3.34 -21.13 12.73
CA ASP A 220 4.32 -22.20 12.99
C ASP A 220 5.39 -22.28 11.88
N GLY A 221 5.34 -21.38 10.88
CA GLY A 221 6.25 -21.33 9.75
C GLY A 221 6.02 -22.44 8.73
N VAL A 222 4.78 -22.93 8.62
CA VAL A 222 4.36 -23.96 7.66
C VAL A 222 3.69 -23.30 6.47
N PHE A 223 4.05 -23.71 5.26
CA PHE A 223 3.40 -23.27 4.03
C PHE A 223 1.98 -23.85 3.94
N ILE A 224 1.00 -22.96 3.84
CA ILE A 224 -0.44 -23.26 3.73
C ILE A 224 -1.04 -22.69 2.43
N GLY A 225 -0.19 -22.29 1.47
CA GLY A 225 -0.64 -21.72 0.20
C GLY A 225 -1.38 -22.71 -0.71
N ALA A 226 -1.28 -24.01 -0.46
CA ALA A 226 -2.05 -25.03 -1.17
C ALA A 226 -3.41 -25.35 -0.53
N ASP A 227 -3.72 -24.74 0.63
CA ASP A 227 -4.91 -25.04 1.42
C ASP A 227 -6.20 -24.46 0.81
N GLU A 228 -7.32 -24.91 1.36
CA GLU A 228 -8.66 -24.60 0.85
C GLU A 228 -8.94 -23.09 0.74
N HIS A 229 -8.41 -22.27 1.64
CA HIS A 229 -8.66 -20.83 1.64
C HIS A 229 -8.04 -20.13 0.43
N ILE A 230 -6.79 -20.47 0.05
CA ILE A 230 -6.15 -19.94 -1.15
C ILE A 230 -6.78 -20.53 -2.42
N ARG A 231 -7.12 -21.83 -2.38
CA ARG A 231 -7.81 -22.49 -3.50
C ARG A 231 -9.17 -21.82 -3.77
N LYS A 232 -9.95 -21.49 -2.75
CA LYS A 232 -11.22 -20.77 -2.90
C LYS A 232 -11.04 -19.40 -3.55
N ALA A 233 -10.02 -18.64 -3.13
CA ALA A 233 -9.71 -17.34 -3.73
C ALA A 233 -9.32 -17.49 -5.21
N TRP A 234 -8.54 -18.53 -5.54
CA TRP A 234 -8.21 -18.88 -6.91
C TRP A 234 -9.45 -19.19 -7.74
N ASP A 235 -10.29 -20.13 -7.27
CA ASP A 235 -11.51 -20.54 -7.96
C ASP A 235 -12.47 -19.39 -8.20
N LEU A 236 -12.54 -18.46 -7.24
CA LEU A 236 -13.33 -17.23 -7.37
C LEU A 236 -12.81 -16.33 -8.51
N SER A 237 -11.50 -16.17 -8.59
CA SER A 237 -10.87 -15.41 -9.68
C SER A 237 -11.12 -16.06 -11.05
N ILE A 238 -11.02 -17.40 -11.13
CA ILE A 238 -11.34 -18.12 -12.36
C ILE A 238 -12.84 -18.00 -12.71
N THR A 239 -13.72 -17.98 -11.72
CA THR A 239 -15.17 -17.73 -11.95
C THR A 239 -15.41 -16.36 -12.60
N ALA A 240 -14.67 -15.31 -12.17
CA ALA A 240 -14.75 -14.00 -12.81
C ALA A 240 -14.21 -14.03 -14.26
N HIS A 241 -13.14 -14.79 -14.50
CA HIS A 241 -12.61 -15.01 -15.85
C HIS A 241 -13.64 -15.68 -16.78
N ASP A 242 -14.20 -16.80 -16.34
CA ASP A 242 -15.19 -17.58 -17.10
C ASP A 242 -16.47 -16.78 -17.34
N ALA A 243 -16.79 -15.85 -16.46
CA ALA A 243 -17.91 -14.92 -16.62
C ALA A 243 -17.64 -13.84 -17.69
N GLY A 244 -16.38 -13.65 -18.12
CA GLY A 244 -15.99 -12.67 -19.13
C GLY A 244 -16.12 -11.22 -18.66
N ILE A 245 -15.95 -10.96 -17.35
CA ILE A 245 -16.17 -9.65 -16.71
C ILE A 245 -14.89 -8.96 -16.28
N ASN A 246 -13.72 -9.55 -16.55
CA ASN A 246 -12.40 -8.98 -16.28
C ASN A 246 -11.79 -8.37 -17.56
N ALA A 247 -11.18 -7.19 -17.41
CA ALA A 247 -10.55 -6.46 -18.50
C ALA A 247 -9.16 -7.01 -18.89
N ALA A 248 -8.57 -7.85 -18.06
CA ALA A 248 -7.20 -8.36 -18.20
C ALA A 248 -6.14 -7.26 -18.35
N LEU A 249 -6.29 -6.16 -17.60
CA LEU A 249 -5.38 -5.02 -17.61
C LEU A 249 -4.40 -5.13 -16.44
N GLU A 250 -3.11 -4.97 -16.73
CA GLU A 250 -2.07 -4.93 -15.71
C GLU A 250 -2.23 -3.66 -14.85
N SER A 251 -2.15 -3.83 -13.52
CA SER A 251 -2.31 -2.74 -12.56
C SER A 251 -1.25 -1.66 -12.74
N ASN A 252 -1.58 -0.41 -12.43
CA ASN A 252 -0.69 0.76 -12.48
C ASN A 252 -0.11 1.01 -13.89
N THR A 253 -0.90 0.76 -14.93
CA THR A 253 -0.51 1.03 -16.32
C THR A 253 -1.34 2.13 -16.95
N PRO A 254 -0.83 2.82 -18.00
CA PRO A 254 -1.60 3.79 -18.76
C PRO A 254 -2.88 3.20 -19.39
N ASP A 255 -2.92 1.88 -19.64
CA ASP A 255 -4.08 1.22 -20.19
C ASP A 255 -5.23 1.15 -19.18
N VAL A 256 -4.93 0.94 -17.89
CA VAL A 256 -5.94 1.04 -16.81
C VAL A 256 -6.49 2.46 -16.73
N ALA A 257 -5.62 3.46 -16.65
CA ALA A 257 -6.04 4.86 -16.61
C ALA A 257 -6.95 5.23 -17.81
N ALA A 258 -6.58 4.79 -19.00
CA ALA A 258 -7.40 5.00 -20.21
C ALA A 258 -8.76 4.29 -20.13
N ALA A 259 -8.81 3.05 -19.63
CA ALA A 259 -10.04 2.29 -19.47
C ALA A 259 -10.97 2.92 -18.43
N VAL A 260 -10.42 3.37 -17.28
CA VAL A 260 -11.16 4.08 -16.22
C VAL A 260 -11.73 5.39 -16.76
N ALA A 261 -10.89 6.22 -17.40
CA ALA A 261 -11.33 7.51 -17.97
C ALA A 261 -12.40 7.33 -19.06
N ALA A 262 -12.29 6.27 -19.87
CA ALA A 262 -13.28 5.97 -20.91
C ALA A 262 -14.57 5.29 -20.39
N GLY A 263 -14.66 4.98 -19.09
CA GLY A 263 -15.81 4.25 -18.53
C GLY A 263 -15.86 2.77 -18.94
N LYS A 264 -14.77 2.20 -19.45
CA LYS A 264 -14.67 0.78 -19.82
C LYS A 264 -14.25 -0.12 -18.65
N LEU A 265 -13.75 0.51 -17.59
CA LEU A 265 -13.54 -0.07 -16.25
C LEU A 265 -14.26 0.83 -15.23
N PRO A 266 -15.61 0.73 -15.12
CA PRO A 266 -16.42 1.62 -14.27
C PRO A 266 -16.49 1.14 -12.83
N ALA A 267 -15.72 0.15 -12.41
CA ALA A 267 -15.60 -0.29 -11.04
C ALA A 267 -14.18 -0.79 -10.76
N ASP A 268 -13.69 -0.56 -9.53
CA ASP A 268 -12.41 -1.07 -9.07
C ASP A 268 -12.41 -1.23 -7.54
N PHE A 269 -11.65 -2.21 -7.05
CA PHE A 269 -11.40 -2.39 -5.63
C PHE A 269 -10.22 -1.55 -5.18
N GLY A 270 -10.32 -0.93 -4.02
CA GLY A 270 -9.21 -0.18 -3.46
C GLY A 270 -9.43 0.20 -2.01
N ALA A 271 -8.38 0.63 -1.36
CA ALA A 271 -8.44 1.30 -0.07
C ALA A 271 -8.71 2.81 -0.25
N SER A 272 -8.80 3.55 0.84
CA SER A 272 -9.13 4.99 0.79
C SER A 272 -8.21 5.82 -0.11
N TRP A 273 -6.92 5.52 -0.12
CA TRP A 273 -5.91 6.18 -0.97
C TRP A 273 -6.12 5.95 -2.48
N HIS A 274 -6.83 4.89 -2.88
CA HIS A 274 -7.15 4.64 -4.29
C HIS A 274 -7.98 5.76 -4.93
N LEU A 275 -8.67 6.56 -4.11
CA LEU A 275 -9.33 7.78 -4.58
C LEU A 275 -8.34 8.75 -5.25
N ALA A 276 -7.14 8.90 -4.70
CA ALA A 276 -6.12 9.76 -5.30
C ALA A 276 -5.66 9.23 -6.66
N ASP A 277 -5.53 7.91 -6.81
CA ASP A 277 -5.21 7.28 -8.11
C ASP A 277 -6.30 7.56 -9.13
N LEU A 278 -7.58 7.40 -8.76
CA LEU A 278 -8.72 7.67 -9.66
C LEU A 278 -8.78 9.14 -10.10
N ILE A 279 -8.48 10.07 -9.19
CA ILE A 279 -8.43 11.51 -9.51
C ILE A 279 -7.33 11.80 -10.55
N VAL A 280 -6.17 11.14 -10.42
CA VAL A 280 -5.05 11.28 -11.37
C VAL A 280 -5.37 10.61 -12.71
N ASP A 281 -5.92 9.41 -12.68
CA ASP A 281 -6.17 8.59 -13.87
C ASP A 281 -7.35 9.10 -14.71
N ALA A 282 -8.39 9.64 -14.06
CA ALA A 282 -9.62 10.04 -14.72
C ALA A 282 -10.20 11.38 -14.21
N PRO A 283 -9.44 12.48 -14.24
CA PRO A 283 -9.85 13.76 -13.63
C PRO A 283 -11.15 14.33 -14.22
N ASP A 284 -11.42 14.08 -15.50
CA ASP A 284 -12.63 14.55 -16.19
C ASP A 284 -13.91 13.81 -15.77
N THR A 285 -13.79 12.78 -14.91
CA THR A 285 -14.92 12.01 -14.37
C THR A 285 -15.31 12.43 -12.94
N SER A 286 -14.79 13.56 -12.48
CA SER A 286 -15.14 14.14 -11.16
C SER A 286 -16.66 14.27 -11.00
N GLY A 287 -17.16 13.89 -9.85
CA GLY A 287 -18.58 13.91 -9.52
C GLY A 287 -19.39 12.76 -10.10
N GLN A 288 -18.75 11.74 -10.71
CA GLN A 288 -19.42 10.60 -11.33
C GLN A 288 -19.12 9.28 -10.62
N TRP A 289 -18.35 9.30 -9.56
CA TRP A 289 -17.97 8.13 -8.77
C TRP A 289 -18.70 8.09 -7.43
N HIS A 290 -18.91 6.88 -6.94
CA HIS A 290 -19.22 6.61 -5.54
C HIS A 290 -18.33 5.49 -5.02
N VAL A 291 -18.35 5.29 -3.70
CA VAL A 291 -17.71 4.17 -3.02
C VAL A 291 -18.71 3.46 -2.12
N CYS A 292 -18.68 2.13 -2.08
CA CYS A 292 -19.50 1.32 -1.18
C CYS A 292 -18.74 0.08 -0.70
N GLU A 293 -19.32 -0.66 0.23
CA GLU A 293 -18.79 -1.95 0.65
C GLU A 293 -18.76 -2.92 -0.54
N HIS A 294 -17.70 -3.70 -0.68
CA HIS A 294 -17.56 -4.75 -1.70
C HIS A 294 -18.08 -6.10 -1.20
N PRO A 295 -18.14 -7.16 -2.05
CA PRO A 295 -18.56 -8.49 -1.63
C PRO A 295 -17.73 -9.07 -0.48
N GLY A 296 -18.39 -9.75 0.46
CA GLY A 296 -17.79 -10.33 1.65
C GLY A 296 -17.37 -9.27 2.67
N ASP A 297 -16.48 -9.65 3.59
CA ASP A 297 -15.93 -8.74 4.59
C ASP A 297 -14.83 -7.86 3.98
N ALA A 298 -14.68 -6.64 4.46
CA ALA A 298 -13.58 -5.78 4.07
C ALA A 298 -12.23 -6.39 4.50
N THR A 299 -11.19 -6.08 3.75
CA THR A 299 -9.80 -6.45 4.07
C THR A 299 -8.96 -5.20 4.28
N ASN A 300 -7.70 -5.38 4.67
CA ASN A 300 -6.75 -4.29 4.74
C ASN A 300 -5.74 -4.39 3.60
N LEU A 301 -5.54 -3.31 2.86
CA LEU A 301 -4.45 -3.14 1.92
C LEU A 301 -3.52 -2.04 2.41
N GLY A 302 -2.23 -2.37 2.65
CA GLY A 302 -1.25 -1.39 3.10
C GLY A 302 -1.45 -0.92 4.54
N GLY A 303 -1.39 0.40 4.71
CA GLY A 303 -1.23 1.05 6.01
C GLY A 303 0.21 0.95 6.53
N SER A 304 0.60 1.82 7.43
CA SER A 304 2.00 2.02 7.81
C SER A 304 2.17 2.37 9.28
N PHE A 305 3.41 2.50 9.70
CA PHE A 305 3.79 2.73 11.08
C PHE A 305 4.93 3.74 11.18
N LEU A 306 5.07 4.40 12.32
CA LEU A 306 6.31 5.08 12.70
C LEU A 306 7.02 4.30 13.78
N GLY A 307 8.32 4.03 13.56
CA GLY A 307 9.21 3.34 14.49
C GLY A 307 10.46 4.16 14.80
N ILE A 308 11.18 3.74 15.84
CA ILE A 308 12.42 4.36 16.30
C ILE A 308 13.56 3.37 16.10
N PRO A 309 14.57 3.65 15.24
CA PRO A 309 15.75 2.80 15.12
C PRO A 309 16.50 2.72 16.46
N ALA A 310 16.83 1.50 16.91
CA ALA A 310 17.47 1.28 18.22
C ALA A 310 18.83 1.97 18.38
N GLY A 311 19.56 2.17 17.26
CA GLY A 311 20.85 2.87 17.26
C GLY A 311 20.76 4.39 17.12
N SER A 312 19.55 4.98 17.12
CA SER A 312 19.34 6.43 17.11
C SER A 312 19.53 7.02 18.51
N GLU A 313 19.46 8.35 18.61
CA GLU A 313 19.55 9.08 19.88
C GLU A 313 18.18 9.66 20.27
N ASN A 314 18.02 10.07 21.54
CA ASN A 314 16.86 10.80 22.05
C ASN A 314 15.52 10.05 21.87
N HIS A 315 15.46 8.75 22.21
CA HIS A 315 14.30 7.89 22.00
C HIS A 315 13.03 8.41 22.67
N GLU A 316 13.12 8.98 23.88
CA GLU A 316 11.98 9.54 24.60
C GLU A 316 11.35 10.71 23.81
N GLN A 317 12.19 11.67 23.37
CA GLN A 317 11.72 12.79 22.55
C GLN A 317 11.15 12.30 21.20
N SER A 318 11.80 11.33 20.56
CA SER A 318 11.32 10.73 19.32
C SER A 318 9.93 10.10 19.51
N PHE A 319 9.71 9.43 20.62
CA PHE A 319 8.42 8.84 20.92
C PHE A 319 7.34 9.90 21.16
N GLU A 320 7.64 10.98 21.90
CA GLU A 320 6.71 12.11 22.06
C GLU A 320 6.34 12.77 20.71
N ILE A 321 7.32 12.89 19.81
CA ILE A 321 7.07 13.38 18.43
C ILE A 321 6.16 12.41 17.67
N ILE A 322 6.37 11.09 17.75
CA ILE A 322 5.47 10.11 17.13
C ILE A 322 4.04 10.28 17.65
N LEU A 323 3.85 10.37 18.96
CA LEU A 323 2.53 10.53 19.54
C LEU A 323 1.84 11.83 19.09
N ARG A 324 2.61 12.91 18.91
CA ARG A 324 2.06 14.17 18.38
C ARG A 324 1.75 14.08 16.89
N LEU A 325 2.63 13.50 16.06
CA LEU A 325 2.40 13.27 14.63
C LEU A 325 1.12 12.46 14.40
N LEU A 326 0.92 11.41 15.23
CA LEU A 326 -0.13 10.41 15.02
C LEU A 326 -1.35 10.60 15.95
N ASN A 327 -1.50 11.76 16.53
CA ASN A 327 -2.73 12.06 17.29
C ASN A 327 -3.94 12.20 16.35
N ALA A 328 -5.15 12.18 16.91
CA ALA A 328 -6.38 12.21 16.13
C ALA A 328 -6.50 13.46 15.23
N GLU A 329 -6.07 14.64 15.71
CA GLU A 329 -6.14 15.89 14.99
C GLU A 329 -5.23 15.88 13.74
N ASN A 330 -3.96 15.53 13.92
CA ASN A 330 -2.99 15.49 12.83
C ASN A 330 -3.33 14.40 11.80
N LEU A 331 -3.78 13.22 12.23
CA LEU A 331 -4.20 12.18 11.29
C LEU A 331 -5.49 12.53 10.54
N ALA A 332 -6.37 13.35 11.10
CA ALA A 332 -7.51 13.89 10.37
C ALA A 332 -7.07 14.87 9.27
N ILE A 333 -6.10 15.74 9.55
CA ILE A 333 -5.47 16.61 8.56
C ILE A 333 -4.78 15.78 7.47
N GLU A 334 -4.02 14.74 7.86
CA GLU A 334 -3.33 13.84 6.93
C GLU A 334 -4.29 13.13 5.98
N TYR A 335 -5.47 12.71 6.44
CA TYR A 335 -6.50 12.15 5.57
C TYR A 335 -6.92 13.09 4.44
N THR A 336 -7.07 14.38 4.71
CA THR A 336 -7.43 15.37 3.69
C THR A 336 -6.28 15.65 2.73
N HIS A 337 -5.03 15.42 3.16
CA HIS A 337 -3.83 15.63 2.36
C HIS A 337 -3.53 14.46 1.43
N SER A 338 -3.53 13.25 1.96
CA SER A 338 -3.05 12.04 1.28
C SER A 338 -4.15 10.99 0.97
N GLY A 339 -5.33 11.12 1.59
CA GLY A 339 -6.37 10.09 1.52
C GLY A 339 -6.09 8.86 2.41
N ASN A 340 -5.00 8.85 3.18
CA ASN A 340 -4.66 7.77 4.09
C ASN A 340 -5.63 7.72 5.27
N PHE A 341 -6.40 6.62 5.40
CA PHE A 341 -7.43 6.53 6.44
C PHE A 341 -6.80 6.34 7.81
N PRO A 342 -7.12 7.20 8.81
CA PRO A 342 -6.46 7.21 10.11
C PRO A 342 -6.55 5.88 10.86
N ALA A 343 -5.41 5.38 11.36
CA ALA A 343 -5.39 4.26 12.29
C ALA A 343 -5.85 4.65 13.71
N ASN A 344 -5.75 5.95 14.05
CA ASN A 344 -6.27 6.50 15.30
C ASN A 344 -7.79 6.73 15.18
N THR A 345 -8.56 5.96 15.94
CA THR A 345 -10.05 5.98 15.86
C THR A 345 -10.66 7.29 16.34
N GLY A 346 -9.94 8.06 17.13
CA GLY A 346 -10.36 9.40 17.56
C GLY A 346 -10.51 10.40 16.42
N ALA A 347 -9.82 10.17 15.29
CA ALA A 347 -9.93 11.00 14.09
C ALA A 347 -11.25 10.80 13.34
N TRP A 348 -11.91 9.64 13.47
CA TRP A 348 -13.03 9.24 12.59
C TRP A 348 -14.27 10.13 12.72
N GLY A 349 -14.45 10.78 13.87
CA GLY A 349 -15.54 11.73 14.11
C GLY A 349 -15.18 13.19 13.85
N SER A 350 -14.01 13.46 13.26
CA SER A 350 -13.55 14.83 13.02
C SER A 350 -14.31 15.50 11.86
N PRO A 351 -14.36 16.84 11.84
CA PRO A 351 -14.92 17.58 10.72
C PRO A 351 -14.19 17.29 9.37
N GLU A 352 -12.89 17.02 9.42
CA GLU A 352 -12.05 16.73 8.26
C GLU A 352 -12.51 15.45 7.55
N LEU A 353 -12.83 14.40 8.32
CA LEU A 353 -13.34 13.15 7.78
C LEU A 353 -14.82 13.23 7.38
N SER A 354 -15.57 14.18 7.91
CA SER A 354 -16.98 14.40 7.57
C SER A 354 -17.17 15.24 6.31
N GLY A 355 -16.09 15.60 5.63
CA GLY A 355 -16.13 16.39 4.39
C GLY A 355 -16.72 15.62 3.21
N GLU A 356 -17.54 16.32 2.43
CA GLU A 356 -18.00 15.81 1.14
C GLU A 356 -16.85 15.77 0.13
N VAL A 357 -16.71 14.66 -0.60
CA VAL A 357 -15.69 14.47 -1.63
C VAL A 357 -16.30 14.79 -3.00
N GLU A 358 -15.87 15.90 -3.61
CA GLU A 358 -16.40 16.35 -4.91
C GLU A 358 -16.26 15.27 -5.99
N PHE A 359 -15.11 14.60 -6.07
CA PHE A 359 -14.88 13.52 -7.04
C PHE A 359 -15.87 12.37 -6.89
N LEU A 360 -16.33 12.11 -5.67
CA LEU A 360 -17.33 11.10 -5.34
C LEU A 360 -18.78 11.66 -5.33
N GLY A 361 -19.06 12.73 -6.09
CA GLY A 361 -20.40 13.28 -6.20
C GLY A 361 -20.97 13.88 -4.92
N GLY A 362 -20.10 14.30 -3.98
CA GLY A 362 -20.48 14.84 -2.69
C GLY A 362 -20.66 13.77 -1.59
N GLN A 363 -20.26 12.52 -1.85
CA GLN A 363 -20.32 11.47 -0.82
C GLN A 363 -19.28 11.71 0.29
N VAL A 364 -19.65 11.43 1.54
CA VAL A 364 -18.73 11.36 2.69
C VAL A 364 -18.08 9.97 2.70
N ALA A 365 -16.96 9.81 2.02
CA ALA A 365 -16.30 8.52 1.83
C ALA A 365 -15.79 7.88 3.12
N ALA A 366 -15.38 8.71 4.10
CA ALA A 366 -14.86 8.24 5.37
C ALA A 366 -15.85 7.36 6.15
N GLU A 367 -17.17 7.57 5.98
CA GLU A 367 -18.18 6.71 6.60
C GLU A 367 -18.13 5.27 6.08
N VAL A 368 -17.84 5.08 4.79
CA VAL A 368 -17.69 3.75 4.19
C VAL A 368 -16.44 3.07 4.74
N PHE A 369 -15.30 3.78 4.76
CA PHE A 369 -14.04 3.22 5.25
C PHE A 369 -14.07 2.94 6.75
N ALA A 370 -14.71 3.78 7.56
CA ALA A 370 -14.89 3.53 9.00
C ALA A 370 -15.68 2.23 9.24
N ARG A 371 -16.81 2.07 8.53
CA ARG A 371 -17.58 0.82 8.62
C ARG A 371 -16.76 -0.38 8.12
N ALA A 372 -16.08 -0.25 7.00
CA ALA A 372 -15.24 -1.32 6.45
C ALA A 372 -14.15 -1.76 7.44
N ALA A 373 -13.51 -0.81 8.13
CA ALA A 373 -12.47 -1.10 9.12
C ALA A 373 -12.94 -1.96 10.30
N GLU A 374 -14.23 -1.89 10.66
CA GLU A 374 -14.82 -2.72 11.71
C GLU A 374 -14.90 -4.21 11.35
N TYR A 375 -14.93 -4.52 10.05
CA TYR A 375 -15.06 -5.89 9.52
C TYR A 375 -13.75 -6.51 9.04
N VAL A 376 -12.66 -5.74 9.05
CA VAL A 376 -11.33 -6.27 8.72
C VAL A 376 -10.94 -7.35 9.73
N ARG A 377 -10.68 -8.55 9.23
CA ARG A 377 -10.18 -9.64 10.06
C ARG A 377 -8.69 -9.46 10.32
N PRO A 378 -8.22 -9.67 11.56
CA PRO A 378 -6.79 -9.77 11.83
C PRO A 378 -6.15 -10.81 10.90
N LEU A 379 -5.05 -10.45 10.27
CA LEU A 379 -4.30 -11.30 9.37
C LEU A 379 -2.87 -11.42 9.88
N TYR A 380 -2.42 -12.66 10.13
CA TYR A 380 -1.01 -12.92 10.32
C TYR A 380 -0.33 -12.94 8.96
N GLU A 381 0.73 -12.17 8.80
CA GLU A 381 1.58 -12.15 7.62
C GLU A 381 3.02 -12.49 8.02
N ASP A 382 3.59 -13.50 7.35
CA ASP A 382 5.01 -13.86 7.50
C ASP A 382 5.86 -12.99 6.56
N ALA A 383 7.08 -12.70 6.95
CA ALA A 383 8.02 -11.91 6.14
C ALA A 383 8.27 -12.48 4.73
N ARG A 384 8.00 -13.77 4.55
CA ARG A 384 8.21 -14.53 3.30
C ARG A 384 6.95 -14.69 2.46
N ASP A 385 5.77 -14.26 2.96
CA ASP A 385 4.51 -14.35 2.21
C ASP A 385 4.61 -13.66 0.84
N GLY A 386 5.26 -12.49 0.77
CA GLY A 386 5.49 -11.78 -0.49
C GLY A 386 6.37 -12.53 -1.50
N ILE A 387 7.14 -13.54 -1.05
CA ILE A 387 7.94 -14.39 -1.93
C ILE A 387 7.09 -15.56 -2.45
N VAL A 388 6.36 -16.21 -1.56
CA VAL A 388 5.62 -17.44 -1.88
C VAL A 388 4.28 -17.19 -2.58
N ASN A 389 3.71 -16.00 -2.45
CA ASN A 389 2.46 -15.65 -3.14
C ASN A 389 2.67 -15.23 -4.61
N GLY A 390 3.87 -14.75 -4.96
CA GLY A 390 4.19 -14.27 -6.30
C GLY A 390 3.81 -15.23 -7.45
N PRO A 391 4.08 -16.54 -7.34
CA PRO A 391 3.69 -17.51 -8.35
C PRO A 391 2.19 -17.53 -8.69
N TYR A 392 1.31 -17.31 -7.72
CA TYR A 392 -0.15 -17.28 -7.95
C TYR A 392 -0.55 -16.12 -8.84
N TYR A 393 -0.03 -14.93 -8.57
CA TYR A 393 -0.28 -13.75 -9.39
C TYR A 393 0.29 -13.91 -10.82
N ALA A 394 1.49 -14.49 -10.94
CA ALA A 394 2.11 -14.76 -12.24
C ALA A 394 1.27 -15.75 -13.06
N GLU A 395 0.76 -16.79 -12.46
CA GLU A 395 -0.05 -17.80 -13.13
C GLU A 395 -1.45 -17.33 -13.47
N LEU A 396 -2.10 -16.50 -12.63
CA LEU A 396 -3.36 -15.82 -12.98
C LEU A 396 -3.17 -14.93 -14.21
N ALA A 397 -2.06 -14.18 -14.27
CA ALA A 397 -1.75 -13.38 -15.46
C ALA A 397 -1.56 -14.23 -16.72
N LEU A 398 -1.01 -15.44 -16.63
CA LEU A 398 -0.91 -16.36 -17.77
C LEU A 398 -2.27 -16.94 -18.19
N VAL A 399 -3.19 -17.18 -17.25
CA VAL A 399 -4.58 -17.54 -17.58
C VAL A 399 -5.21 -16.43 -18.41
N GLU A 400 -5.09 -15.16 -17.99
CA GLU A 400 -5.65 -14.00 -18.71
C GLU A 400 -4.99 -13.77 -20.07
N ALA A 401 -3.65 -13.70 -20.10
CA ALA A 401 -2.92 -13.24 -21.27
C ALA A 401 -2.77 -14.31 -22.36
N SER A 402 -2.66 -15.58 -21.99
CA SER A 402 -2.37 -16.67 -22.91
C SER A 402 -3.42 -17.78 -22.99
N GLY A 403 -4.45 -17.70 -22.14
CA GLY A 403 -5.45 -18.76 -22.04
C GLY A 403 -4.87 -20.06 -21.44
N LYS A 404 -3.87 -19.95 -20.55
CA LYS A 404 -3.35 -21.12 -19.83
C LYS A 404 -4.49 -21.79 -19.08
N ASP A 405 -4.54 -23.13 -19.15
CA ASP A 405 -5.54 -23.90 -18.43
C ASP A 405 -5.49 -23.61 -16.91
N PRO A 406 -6.59 -23.20 -16.27
CA PRO A 406 -6.58 -22.76 -14.87
C PRO A 406 -6.11 -23.80 -13.86
N GLU A 407 -6.41 -25.10 -14.11
CA GLU A 407 -5.96 -26.19 -13.23
C GLU A 407 -4.47 -26.48 -13.39
N THR A 408 -3.94 -26.31 -14.60
CA THR A 408 -2.50 -26.39 -14.85
C THR A 408 -1.79 -25.22 -14.20
N ALA A 409 -2.31 -24.00 -14.35
CA ALA A 409 -1.78 -22.78 -13.74
C ALA A 409 -1.77 -22.87 -12.20
N TRP A 410 -2.85 -23.36 -11.59
CA TRP A 410 -2.88 -23.63 -10.13
C TRP A 410 -1.76 -24.58 -9.68
N LYS A 411 -1.60 -25.71 -10.36
CA LYS A 411 -0.55 -26.68 -10.01
C LYS A 411 0.85 -26.11 -10.16
N ASP A 412 1.07 -25.33 -11.19
CA ASP A 412 2.37 -24.69 -11.42
C ASP A 412 2.64 -23.61 -10.35
N ALA A 413 1.61 -22.82 -9.98
CA ALA A 413 1.69 -21.84 -8.90
C ALA A 413 2.05 -22.47 -7.56
N VAL A 414 1.32 -23.52 -7.16
CA VAL A 414 1.59 -24.25 -5.91
C VAL A 414 2.99 -24.86 -5.92
N SER A 415 3.36 -25.55 -6.98
CA SER A 415 4.68 -26.20 -7.08
C SER A 415 5.84 -25.20 -6.99
N GLU A 416 5.71 -24.04 -7.63
CA GLU A 416 6.74 -22.99 -7.56
C GLU A 416 6.74 -22.31 -6.19
N ALA A 417 5.56 -22.07 -5.59
CA ALA A 417 5.45 -21.52 -4.24
C ALA A 417 6.07 -22.44 -3.17
N GLU A 418 5.82 -23.76 -3.23
CA GLU A 418 6.44 -24.77 -2.37
C GLU A 418 7.97 -24.75 -2.51
N ARG A 419 8.47 -24.71 -3.76
CA ARG A 419 9.92 -24.61 -4.02
C ARG A 419 10.54 -23.36 -3.42
N LEU A 420 9.85 -22.21 -3.55
CA LEU A 420 10.29 -20.94 -2.96
C LEU A 420 10.23 -20.99 -1.43
N ALA A 421 9.18 -21.58 -0.87
CA ALA A 421 9.02 -21.82 0.57
C ALA A 421 10.21 -22.59 1.14
N GLU A 422 10.54 -23.76 0.56
CA GLU A 422 11.69 -24.57 0.98
C GLU A 422 13.01 -23.79 0.87
N GLN A 423 13.22 -23.04 -0.22
CA GLN A 423 14.44 -22.25 -0.41
C GLN A 423 14.59 -21.13 0.63
N ASN A 424 13.50 -20.63 1.19
CA ASN A 424 13.47 -19.60 2.22
C ASN A 424 13.25 -20.15 3.63
N GLY A 425 13.41 -21.47 3.83
CA GLY A 425 13.37 -22.10 5.15
C GLY A 425 11.98 -22.25 5.75
N VAL A 426 10.94 -22.17 4.92
CA VAL A 426 9.55 -22.44 5.31
C VAL A 426 9.31 -23.94 5.22
N THR A 427 8.59 -24.50 6.18
CA THR A 427 8.26 -25.92 6.20
C THR A 427 7.16 -26.21 5.19
N VAL A 428 7.38 -27.16 4.28
CA VAL A 428 6.37 -27.68 3.34
C VAL A 428 5.96 -29.07 3.81
N SER A 429 4.65 -29.32 3.97
CA SER A 429 4.11 -30.57 4.56
C SER A 429 3.57 -31.55 3.49
#